data_53c736a3493258632f4d281b48151072
#
_entry.id   53c736a3493258632f4d281b48151072
#
_cell.length_a   1.000
_cell.length_b   1.000
_cell.length_c   1.000
_cell.angle_alpha   90.00
_cell.angle_beta   90.00
_cell.angle_gamma   90.00
#
_symmetry.space_group_name_H-M   'P 1'
#
loop_
_entity.id
_entity.type
_entity.pdbx_description
1 polymer ?
#
loop_
_entity_poly.entity_id
_entity_poly.type
_entity_poly.pdbx_seq_one_letter_code
_entity_poly.pdbx_strand_id
1 'polypeptide(L)'
;MNQPPTHSPPPTLSGNERDILLTLFDLGRKVASVINLDELLPRIPDLVHRLIPFDAFGVYFVNPRRALLELAYGVGYPDTAAGFEMSAESGVLGRVIVTQQPLVSGDVTTEADYVSIVPDMQSTLVVPLLHKSQSIGALNVLSRDRDRYSERDVAILRQFAAHVATALVNAQLFAQQRSDAEAFETLAEISREMGQLLELDELLSRIAQLATRLVEYRTFGILLLNEATNELEIKTAVKYGSKVDLPTVRMGAGLVGYSALHREAVLAPDVSLDPRYIKVVEDVRSELVVPMLIKDRCIGVFDLESPELDAFSKRDVEILTLLASQAAVSIENARLYEELSANEARLEKELRFAQRVQAALLPTQLPKKVRGVDLAVSFAPARELGGDFHDFLVPDSNALIVAVGDVSGKGVPAALYAVFAGELVRGRTFRRRYLPERSSPANVLMSINTILHERQLEEYYCALCYALVDLKRRTVTLANSGVPYPIRVSEGACSLIELPGVPLGSFFGVSYDEVTFPLFIDDVFVFCSDGVTEAMNAAGDEFTSDRLMAVVAAAKDLSAAEIVSRIVGAVEEHRAGSPPNDDSTIVVLRITA
;
A
#
# COMPACT_ATOMS: atom_id res chain seq x y z
N MET A 1 11.39 -22.12 81.65
CA MET A 1 10.17 -21.36 81.85
C MET A 1 10.48 -19.91 81.45
N ASN A 2 10.27 -19.53 80.21
CA ASN A 2 10.41 -18.16 79.74
C ASN A 2 8.98 -17.61 79.52
N GLN A 3 8.65 -16.55 80.23
CA GLN A 3 7.41 -15.81 80.06
C GLN A 3 7.52 -14.99 78.73
N PRO A 4 6.45 -14.89 77.93
CA PRO A 4 6.42 -14.02 76.77
C PRO A 4 6.33 -12.53 77.18
N PRO A 5 6.84 -11.58 76.33
CA PRO A 5 6.81 -10.17 76.62
C PRO A 5 5.36 -9.66 76.55
N THR A 6 4.95 -8.91 77.53
CA THR A 6 3.68 -8.20 77.65
C THR A 6 3.64 -7.09 76.61
N HIS A 7 2.80 -7.27 75.56
CA HIS A 7 2.43 -6.17 74.64
C HIS A 7 1.60 -5.13 75.40
N SER A 8 2.11 -3.93 75.54
CA SER A 8 1.31 -2.77 75.91
C SER A 8 0.30 -2.47 74.80
N PRO A 9 -0.94 -2.20 75.10
CA PRO A 9 -1.93 -1.83 74.10
C PRO A 9 -1.49 -0.49 73.43
N PRO A 10 -1.78 -0.34 72.09
CA PRO A 10 -1.44 0.92 71.42
C PRO A 10 -2.19 2.08 72.08
N PRO A 11 -1.62 3.29 72.09
CA PRO A 11 -2.23 4.45 72.72
C PRO A 11 -3.60 4.73 72.03
N THR A 12 -4.65 4.79 72.83
CA THR A 12 -6.00 5.17 72.39
C THR A 12 -5.96 6.63 71.96
N LEU A 13 -6.11 6.90 70.65
CA LEU A 13 -6.26 8.24 70.10
C LEU A 13 -7.42 8.97 70.80
N SER A 14 -7.20 10.24 71.18
CA SER A 14 -8.28 11.10 71.72
C SER A 14 -9.39 11.28 70.68
N GLY A 15 -10.65 11.46 71.09
CA GLY A 15 -11.78 11.58 70.15
C GLY A 15 -11.56 12.61 69.06
N ASN A 16 -10.85 13.70 69.40
CA ASN A 16 -10.51 14.81 68.51
C ASN A 16 -9.45 14.42 67.43
N GLU A 17 -8.52 13.52 67.76
CA GLU A 17 -7.51 13.02 66.81
C GLU A 17 -8.12 12.03 65.80
N ARG A 18 -9.08 11.23 66.25
CA ARG A 18 -9.81 10.28 65.40
C ARG A 18 -10.68 10.99 64.36
N ASP A 19 -11.33 12.09 64.75
CA ASP A 19 -12.16 12.92 63.86
C ASP A 19 -11.32 13.62 62.78
N ILE A 20 -10.13 14.11 63.14
CA ILE A 20 -9.18 14.71 62.21
C ILE A 20 -8.68 13.68 61.20
N LEU A 21 -8.30 12.47 61.64
CA LEU A 21 -7.88 11.40 60.75
C LEU A 21 -8.96 10.94 59.77
N LEU A 22 -10.20 10.84 60.23
CA LEU A 22 -11.34 10.53 59.38
C LEU A 22 -11.60 11.65 58.35
N THR A 23 -11.49 12.89 58.74
CA THR A 23 -11.62 14.05 57.87
C THR A 23 -10.50 14.08 56.83
N LEU A 24 -9.26 13.84 57.22
CA LEU A 24 -8.10 13.75 56.29
C LEU A 24 -8.25 12.61 55.29
N PHE A 25 -8.72 11.45 55.75
CA PHE A 25 -8.97 10.31 54.86
C PHE A 25 -10.08 10.61 53.83
N ASP A 26 -11.16 11.22 54.25
CA ASP A 26 -12.28 11.60 53.37
C ASP A 26 -11.88 12.70 52.37
N LEU A 27 -11.10 13.68 52.81
CA LEU A 27 -10.53 14.72 51.95
C LEU A 27 -9.50 14.16 50.97
N GLY A 28 -8.61 13.26 51.43
CA GLY A 28 -7.65 12.56 50.56
C GLY A 28 -8.34 11.76 49.47
N ARG A 29 -9.44 11.05 49.81
CA ARG A 29 -10.24 10.32 48.82
C ARG A 29 -10.90 11.26 47.79
N LYS A 30 -11.41 12.42 48.23
CA LYS A 30 -11.99 13.43 47.32
C LYS A 30 -10.95 14.04 46.39
N VAL A 31 -9.75 14.30 46.86
CA VAL A 31 -8.63 14.78 46.05
C VAL A 31 -8.19 13.69 45.04
N ALA A 32 -8.04 12.44 45.46
CA ALA A 32 -7.62 11.36 44.63
C ALA A 32 -8.64 10.95 43.52
N SER A 33 -9.91 11.34 43.66
CA SER A 33 -10.96 11.08 42.69
C SER A 33 -11.01 12.07 41.50
N VAL A 34 -10.26 13.17 41.58
CA VAL A 34 -10.22 14.20 40.53
C VAL A 34 -9.08 13.87 39.56
N ILE A 35 -9.43 13.67 38.31
CA ILE A 35 -8.49 13.24 37.26
C ILE A 35 -7.97 14.44 36.43
N ASN A 36 -8.67 15.58 36.49
CA ASN A 36 -8.30 16.80 35.76
C ASN A 36 -7.56 17.79 36.68
N LEU A 37 -6.40 18.26 36.22
CA LEU A 37 -5.55 19.20 36.94
C LEU A 37 -6.27 20.57 37.18
N ASP A 38 -6.99 21.05 36.15
CA ASP A 38 -7.73 22.32 36.21
C ASP A 38 -8.90 22.29 37.20
N GLU A 39 -9.45 21.11 37.47
CA GLU A 39 -10.47 20.92 38.50
C GLU A 39 -9.87 20.67 39.90
N LEU A 40 -8.68 20.06 39.95
CA LEU A 40 -8.03 19.68 41.18
C LEU A 40 -7.44 20.89 41.90
N LEU A 41 -6.69 21.74 41.20
CA LEU A 41 -5.97 22.85 41.75
C LEU A 41 -6.90 23.85 42.51
N PRO A 42 -8.06 24.27 41.97
CA PRO A 42 -8.99 25.16 42.70
C PRO A 42 -9.63 24.54 43.93
N ARG A 43 -9.72 23.21 44.02
CA ARG A 43 -10.33 22.52 45.16
C ARG A 43 -9.38 22.35 46.34
N ILE A 44 -8.07 22.37 46.13
CA ILE A 44 -7.07 22.17 47.18
C ILE A 44 -7.17 23.24 48.27
N PRO A 45 -7.21 24.56 47.97
CA PRO A 45 -7.33 25.60 48.99
C PRO A 45 -8.56 25.45 49.89
N ASP A 46 -9.73 25.16 49.30
CA ASP A 46 -10.97 24.98 50.05
C ASP A 46 -10.90 23.82 51.06
N LEU A 47 -10.21 22.74 50.64
CA LEU A 47 -10.02 21.58 51.49
C LEU A 47 -9.00 21.84 52.61
N VAL A 48 -7.91 22.56 52.32
CA VAL A 48 -6.91 22.96 53.30
C VAL A 48 -7.50 23.96 54.30
N HIS A 49 -8.30 24.94 53.85
CA HIS A 49 -8.89 25.95 54.72
C HIS A 49 -9.79 25.37 55.81
N ARG A 50 -10.45 24.24 55.55
CA ARG A 50 -11.25 23.50 56.54
C ARG A 50 -10.42 22.88 57.67
N LEU A 51 -9.13 22.63 57.40
CA LEU A 51 -8.22 21.99 58.34
C LEU A 51 -7.33 23.02 59.02
N ILE A 52 -6.82 23.98 58.29
CA ILE A 52 -5.86 24.99 58.71
C ILE A 52 -6.28 26.31 58.08
N PRO A 53 -6.78 27.28 58.90
CA PRO A 53 -7.10 28.61 58.39
C PRO A 53 -5.84 29.35 57.91
N PHE A 54 -5.95 30.05 56.79
CA PHE A 54 -4.90 30.83 56.17
C PHE A 54 -5.45 32.11 55.53
N ASP A 55 -4.60 33.13 55.31
CA ASP A 55 -4.93 34.35 54.56
C ASP A 55 -4.53 34.23 53.09
N ALA A 56 -3.47 33.46 52.77
CA ALA A 56 -3.09 33.12 51.43
C ALA A 56 -2.59 31.67 51.34
N PHE A 57 -2.80 31.06 50.18
CA PHE A 57 -2.43 29.67 49.90
C PHE A 57 -1.84 29.55 48.49
N GLY A 58 -0.70 28.86 48.36
CA GLY A 58 -0.06 28.60 47.08
C GLY A 58 0.28 27.15 46.86
N VAL A 59 0.07 26.68 45.62
CA VAL A 59 0.58 25.39 45.09
C VAL A 59 1.68 25.69 44.10
N TYR A 60 2.85 25.21 44.38
CA TYR A 60 4.03 25.39 43.53
C TYR A 60 4.46 24.06 42.91
N PHE A 61 4.86 24.07 41.63
CA PHE A 61 5.47 22.94 40.97
C PHE A 61 6.95 23.17 40.69
N VAL A 62 7.73 22.10 40.74
CA VAL A 62 9.11 22.11 40.29
C VAL A 62 9.15 21.84 38.82
N ASN A 63 9.71 22.77 38.06
CA ASN A 63 10.10 22.52 36.67
C ASN A 63 11.51 21.90 36.66
N PRO A 64 11.66 20.59 36.46
CA PRO A 64 12.96 19.91 36.57
C PRO A 64 13.94 20.30 35.46
N ARG A 65 13.45 20.82 34.32
CA ARG A 65 14.30 21.21 33.18
C ARG A 65 14.98 22.56 33.40
N ARG A 66 14.25 23.50 34.07
CA ARG A 66 14.73 24.85 34.31
C ARG A 66 15.25 25.06 35.73
N ALA A 67 15.10 24.07 36.61
CA ALA A 67 15.35 24.17 38.04
C ALA A 67 14.60 25.37 38.68
N LEU A 68 13.35 25.61 38.25
CA LEU A 68 12.48 26.68 38.74
C LEU A 68 11.29 26.11 39.51
N LEU A 69 10.79 26.89 40.45
CA LEU A 69 9.49 26.73 41.08
C LEU A 69 8.51 27.71 40.42
N GLU A 70 7.41 27.16 39.96
CA GLU A 70 6.33 27.91 39.29
C GLU A 70 5.07 27.90 40.17
N LEU A 71 4.43 29.06 40.35
CA LEU A 71 3.14 29.14 41.06
C LEU A 71 2.05 28.58 40.13
N ALA A 72 1.62 27.36 40.40
CA ALA A 72 0.57 26.68 39.63
C ALA A 72 -0.84 27.15 39.98
N TYR A 73 -1.05 27.48 41.28
CA TYR A 73 -2.34 27.98 41.74
C TYR A 73 -2.16 28.78 43.06
N GLY A 74 -2.84 29.91 43.18
CA GLY A 74 -2.76 30.76 44.35
C GLY A 74 -4.11 31.34 44.73
N VAL A 75 -4.40 31.42 46.04
CA VAL A 75 -5.53 32.12 46.62
C VAL A 75 -4.99 33.17 47.58
N GLY A 76 -5.49 34.40 47.52
CA GLY A 76 -4.97 35.53 48.30
C GLY A 76 -3.68 36.13 47.74
N TYR A 77 -3.23 35.70 46.56
CA TYR A 77 -2.11 36.28 45.82
C TYR A 77 -2.57 37.45 44.95
N PRO A 78 -1.71 38.44 44.71
CA PRO A 78 -2.02 39.53 43.79
C PRO A 78 -2.02 39.00 42.32
N ASP A 79 -2.78 39.68 41.45
CA ASP A 79 -2.86 39.30 40.02
C ASP A 79 -1.48 39.29 39.32
N THR A 80 -0.55 40.08 39.81
CA THR A 80 0.85 40.14 39.33
C THR A 80 1.66 38.88 39.63
N ALA A 81 1.15 37.99 40.48
CA ALA A 81 1.80 36.71 40.79
C ALA A 81 1.45 35.59 39.80
N ALA A 82 0.56 35.84 38.84
CA ALA A 82 0.29 34.88 37.78
C ALA A 82 1.54 34.68 36.92
N GLY A 83 1.98 33.43 36.77
CA GLY A 83 3.23 33.10 36.07
C GLY A 83 4.50 33.39 36.87
N PHE A 84 4.40 33.56 38.18
CA PHE A 84 5.59 33.78 39.04
C PHE A 84 6.49 32.54 39.04
N GLU A 85 7.76 32.75 38.69
CA GLU A 85 8.82 31.76 38.70
C GLU A 85 9.94 32.19 39.66
N MET A 86 10.54 31.23 40.35
CA MET A 86 11.72 31.45 41.21
C MET A 86 12.65 30.24 41.15
N SER A 87 13.91 30.43 41.48
CA SER A 87 14.84 29.29 41.58
C SER A 87 14.35 28.26 42.59
N ALA A 88 14.41 26.97 42.20
CA ALA A 88 14.01 25.85 43.05
C ALA A 88 14.93 25.69 44.32
N GLU A 89 16.02 26.43 44.41
CA GLU A 89 16.95 26.42 45.53
C GLU A 89 16.85 27.70 46.40
N SER A 90 16.07 28.69 45.96
CA SER A 90 16.01 29.99 46.63
C SER A 90 14.82 30.11 47.58
N GLY A 91 15.01 30.86 48.64
CA GLY A 91 13.96 31.21 49.60
C GLY A 91 13.49 30.04 50.48
N VAL A 92 12.48 30.31 51.27
CA VAL A 92 11.85 29.31 52.17
C VAL A 92 11.29 28.12 51.37
N LEU A 93 10.68 28.39 50.21
CA LEU A 93 10.16 27.35 49.33
C LEU A 93 11.27 26.45 48.79
N GLY A 94 12.38 27.02 48.32
CA GLY A 94 13.52 26.25 47.79
C GLY A 94 14.15 25.38 48.88
N ARG A 95 14.32 25.90 50.11
CA ARG A 95 14.80 25.09 51.25
C ARG A 95 13.93 23.84 51.47
N VAL A 96 12.61 23.98 51.42
CA VAL A 96 11.68 22.86 51.60
C VAL A 96 11.80 21.85 50.46
N ILE A 97 11.97 22.30 49.22
CA ILE A 97 12.19 21.41 48.06
C ILE A 97 13.48 20.60 48.20
N VAL A 98 14.59 21.28 48.56
CA VAL A 98 15.91 20.63 48.65
C VAL A 98 15.99 19.71 49.86
N THR A 99 15.52 20.18 51.05
CA THR A 99 15.62 19.41 52.30
C THR A 99 14.55 18.31 52.40
N GLN A 100 13.45 18.46 51.65
CA GLN A 100 12.26 17.60 51.75
C GLN A 100 11.61 17.59 53.14
N GLN A 101 11.88 18.63 53.94
CA GLN A 101 11.33 18.79 55.28
C GLN A 101 10.39 19.98 55.32
N PRO A 102 9.28 19.90 56.07
CA PRO A 102 8.42 21.04 56.33
C PRO A 102 9.18 22.18 57.01
N LEU A 103 8.74 23.41 56.74
CA LEU A 103 9.28 24.61 57.39
C LEU A 103 8.13 25.45 57.93
N VAL A 104 8.25 25.85 59.19
CA VAL A 104 7.38 26.84 59.83
C VAL A 104 8.21 28.05 60.19
N SER A 105 7.74 29.24 59.84
CA SER A 105 8.28 30.48 60.33
C SER A 105 7.14 31.30 61.01
N GLY A 106 7.32 31.60 62.28
CA GLY A 106 6.39 32.41 63.08
C GLY A 106 6.48 33.89 62.76
N ASP A 107 7.63 34.35 62.26
CA ASP A 107 7.85 35.68 61.75
C ASP A 107 8.70 35.66 60.49
N VAL A 108 8.06 35.79 59.31
CA VAL A 108 8.72 35.74 57.98
C VAL A 108 9.78 36.85 57.81
N THR A 109 9.70 37.94 58.58
CA THR A 109 10.69 39.03 58.53
C THR A 109 12.05 38.65 59.13
N THR A 110 12.11 37.55 59.87
CA THR A 110 13.34 37.01 60.45
C THR A 110 14.03 36.02 59.54
N GLU A 111 13.36 35.55 58.49
CA GLU A 111 13.92 34.64 57.49
C GLU A 111 14.74 35.40 56.45
N ALA A 112 16.05 35.17 56.42
CA ALA A 112 16.98 35.95 55.61
C ALA A 112 16.69 35.81 54.08
N ASP A 113 16.13 34.66 53.68
CA ASP A 113 15.87 34.30 52.25
C ASP A 113 14.37 34.36 51.93
N TYR A 114 13.51 34.98 52.77
CA TYR A 114 12.09 35.05 52.49
C TYR A 114 11.80 35.94 51.28
N VAL A 115 11.15 35.36 50.27
CA VAL A 115 10.67 36.09 49.09
C VAL A 115 9.22 36.47 49.31
N SER A 116 8.96 37.78 49.54
CA SER A 116 7.61 38.31 49.77
C SER A 116 6.85 38.42 48.44
N ILE A 117 6.00 37.43 48.16
CA ILE A 117 5.11 37.42 46.97
C ILE A 117 3.75 38.02 47.34
N VAL A 118 3.28 37.72 48.54
CA VAL A 118 2.03 38.26 49.11
C VAL A 118 2.37 39.29 50.18
N PRO A 119 1.91 40.54 50.04
CA PRO A 119 2.21 41.59 51.05
C PRO A 119 1.52 41.33 52.41
N ASP A 120 2.09 41.90 53.45
CA ASP A 120 1.57 41.92 54.84
C ASP A 120 1.46 40.52 55.50
N MET A 121 2.11 39.52 55.02
CA MET A 121 2.16 38.22 55.68
C MET A 121 3.21 38.21 56.78
N GLN A 122 2.85 37.63 57.95
CA GLN A 122 3.69 37.54 59.10
C GLN A 122 4.23 36.14 59.39
N SER A 123 3.45 35.09 59.11
CA SER A 123 3.88 33.73 59.34
C SER A 123 3.60 32.83 58.11
N THR A 124 4.40 31.80 57.97
CA THR A 124 4.27 30.81 56.86
C THR A 124 4.49 29.40 57.35
N LEU A 125 3.77 28.47 56.71
CA LEU A 125 4.03 27.03 56.80
C LEU A 125 4.15 26.50 55.39
N VAL A 126 5.28 25.88 55.05
CA VAL A 126 5.57 25.24 53.77
C VAL A 126 5.76 23.76 53.98
N VAL A 127 5.11 22.96 53.18
CA VAL A 127 5.30 21.51 53.15
C VAL A 127 5.64 21.01 51.74
N PRO A 128 6.56 20.07 51.58
CA PRO A 128 6.89 19.52 50.26
C PRO A 128 5.79 18.58 49.75
N LEU A 129 5.57 18.60 48.46
CA LEU A 129 4.78 17.62 47.73
C LEU A 129 5.74 16.49 47.29
N LEU A 130 5.69 15.37 48.00
CA LEU A 130 6.60 14.26 47.77
C LEU A 130 5.93 13.14 46.99
N HIS A 131 6.57 12.71 45.92
CA HIS A 131 6.19 11.49 45.17
C HIS A 131 7.41 10.60 44.97
N LYS A 132 7.36 9.34 45.43
CA LYS A 132 8.50 8.36 45.34
C LYS A 132 9.83 8.96 45.83
N SER A 133 9.79 9.65 46.98
CA SER A 133 10.97 10.32 47.60
C SER A 133 11.57 11.47 46.77
N GLN A 134 10.82 12.03 45.83
CA GLN A 134 11.21 13.20 45.06
C GLN A 134 10.25 14.35 45.31
N SER A 135 10.79 15.56 45.47
CA SER A 135 9.97 16.78 45.62
C SER A 135 9.46 17.19 44.24
N ILE A 136 8.15 17.14 44.03
CA ILE A 136 7.47 17.57 42.78
C ILE A 136 6.92 19.02 42.92
N GLY A 137 6.93 19.57 44.11
CA GLY A 137 6.41 20.88 44.40
C GLY A 137 6.30 21.15 45.91
N ALA A 138 5.57 22.21 46.26
CA ALA A 138 5.29 22.57 47.65
C ALA A 138 3.88 23.16 47.81
N LEU A 139 3.30 22.97 48.99
CA LEU A 139 2.15 23.72 49.46
C LEU A 139 2.64 24.78 50.43
N ASN A 140 2.17 26.01 50.25
CA ASN A 140 2.50 27.13 51.12
C ASN A 140 1.20 27.75 51.68
N VAL A 141 1.09 27.83 52.99
CA VAL A 141 0.03 28.58 53.68
C VAL A 141 0.64 29.78 54.41
N LEU A 142 -0.01 30.92 54.30
CA LEU A 142 0.45 32.21 54.83
C LEU A 142 -0.61 32.82 55.71
N SER A 143 -0.19 33.52 56.79
CA SER A 143 -1.10 34.29 57.63
C SER A 143 -0.54 35.64 57.97
N ARG A 144 -1.43 36.60 58.22
CA ARG A 144 -1.13 37.97 58.78
C ARG A 144 -0.85 37.96 60.25
N ASP A 145 -1.20 36.86 60.96
CA ASP A 145 -0.91 36.70 62.37
C ASP A 145 0.48 36.11 62.60
N ARG A 146 1.25 36.59 63.57
CA ARG A 146 2.50 35.95 63.98
C ARG A 146 2.23 34.64 64.72
N ASP A 147 3.19 33.74 64.68
CA ASP A 147 3.17 32.43 65.35
C ASP A 147 1.86 31.63 65.13
N ARG A 148 1.27 31.80 63.94
CA ARG A 148 -0.04 31.21 63.60
C ARG A 148 0.00 29.70 63.53
N TYR A 149 1.09 29.12 63.04
CA TYR A 149 1.17 27.70 62.72
C TYR A 149 1.96 26.91 63.75
N SER A 150 1.38 25.79 64.20
CA SER A 150 1.93 24.89 65.23
C SER A 150 2.46 23.59 64.59
N GLU A 151 3.22 22.78 65.37
CA GLU A 151 3.65 21.42 64.98
C GLU A 151 2.48 20.51 64.59
N ARG A 152 1.30 20.76 65.16
CA ARG A 152 0.07 20.04 64.79
C ARG A 152 -0.36 20.41 63.37
N ASP A 153 -0.30 21.66 62.97
CA ASP A 153 -0.65 22.13 61.63
C ASP A 153 0.33 21.58 60.59
N VAL A 154 1.61 21.49 60.94
CA VAL A 154 2.64 20.80 60.11
C VAL A 154 2.25 19.37 59.87
N ALA A 155 1.90 18.60 60.91
CA ALA A 155 1.56 17.19 60.77
C ALA A 155 0.32 16.97 59.86
N ILE A 156 -0.71 17.84 60.05
CA ILE A 156 -1.94 17.81 59.23
C ILE A 156 -1.64 18.14 57.77
N LEU A 157 -0.94 19.25 57.50
CA LEU A 157 -0.68 19.71 56.13
C LEU A 157 0.26 18.74 55.40
N ARG A 158 1.27 18.18 56.11
CA ARG A 158 2.17 17.15 55.53
C ARG A 158 1.43 15.89 55.11
N GLN A 159 0.49 15.40 55.93
CA GLN A 159 -0.32 14.23 55.58
C GLN A 159 -1.25 14.53 54.41
N PHE A 160 -1.85 15.69 54.37
CA PHE A 160 -2.67 16.13 53.24
C PHE A 160 -1.85 16.30 51.96
N ALA A 161 -0.65 16.90 52.06
CA ALA A 161 0.28 17.06 50.93
C ALA A 161 0.66 15.75 50.24
N ALA A 162 0.76 14.65 50.99
CA ALA A 162 1.03 13.31 50.41
C ALA A 162 -0.12 12.84 49.47
N HIS A 163 -1.38 13.09 49.87
CA HIS A 163 -2.54 12.79 49.01
C HIS A 163 -2.61 13.71 47.79
N VAL A 164 -2.35 15.00 48.00
CA VAL A 164 -2.31 16.01 46.93
C VAL A 164 -1.21 15.67 45.93
N ALA A 165 0.00 15.32 46.37
CA ALA A 165 1.10 14.93 45.50
C ALA A 165 0.73 13.74 44.60
N THR A 166 0.10 12.71 45.19
CA THR A 166 -0.35 11.53 44.41
C THR A 166 -1.42 11.92 43.39
N ALA A 167 -2.40 12.73 43.77
CA ALA A 167 -3.46 13.17 42.87
C ALA A 167 -2.94 14.03 41.71
N LEU A 168 -2.00 14.95 42.01
CA LEU A 168 -1.36 15.79 41.00
C LEU A 168 -0.60 14.99 39.97
N VAL A 169 0.20 14.01 40.40
CA VAL A 169 0.92 13.12 39.49
C VAL A 169 -0.04 12.31 38.64
N ASN A 170 -1.11 11.76 39.21
CA ASN A 170 -2.12 11.01 38.47
C ASN A 170 -2.83 11.91 37.45
N ALA A 171 -3.20 13.12 37.79
CA ALA A 171 -3.83 14.08 36.88
C ALA A 171 -2.88 14.46 35.72
N GLN A 172 -1.60 14.69 36.00
CA GLN A 172 -0.59 14.95 34.96
C GLN A 172 -0.40 13.76 34.02
N LEU A 173 -0.29 12.54 34.57
CA LEU A 173 -0.17 11.31 33.76
C LEU A 173 -1.39 11.10 32.89
N PHE A 174 -2.59 11.33 33.42
CA PHE A 174 -3.83 11.20 32.66
C PHE A 174 -3.92 12.24 31.53
N ALA A 175 -3.56 13.49 31.79
CA ALA A 175 -3.51 14.55 30.80
C ALA A 175 -2.51 14.20 29.67
N GLN A 176 -1.34 13.66 30.04
CA GLN A 176 -0.34 13.20 29.07
C GLN A 176 -0.87 12.04 28.23
N GLN A 177 -1.44 11.00 28.86
CA GLN A 177 -2.02 9.86 28.14
C GLN A 177 -3.13 10.27 27.16
N ARG A 178 -3.98 11.21 27.58
CA ARG A 178 -5.05 11.75 26.72
C ARG A 178 -4.47 12.48 25.52
N SER A 179 -3.49 13.34 25.74
CA SER A 179 -2.81 14.06 24.66
C SER A 179 -2.11 13.12 23.68
N ASP A 180 -1.48 12.04 24.19
CA ASP A 180 -0.84 11.04 23.36
C ASP A 180 -1.88 10.25 22.54
N ALA A 181 -3.01 9.88 23.16
CA ALA A 181 -4.11 9.20 22.46
C ALA A 181 -4.70 10.05 21.33
N GLU A 182 -4.94 11.34 21.56
CA GLU A 182 -5.42 12.29 20.56
C GLU A 182 -4.42 12.43 19.39
N ALA A 183 -3.11 12.45 19.68
CA ALA A 183 -2.07 12.48 18.66
C ALA A 183 -2.04 11.18 17.84
N PHE A 184 -2.17 10.01 18.47
CA PHE A 184 -2.24 8.73 17.77
C PHE A 184 -3.49 8.59 16.89
N GLU A 185 -4.63 9.09 17.36
CA GLU A 185 -5.88 9.08 16.58
C GLU A 185 -5.75 9.94 15.32
N THR A 186 -5.19 11.15 15.46
CA THR A 186 -4.88 12.04 14.34
C THR A 186 -3.91 11.40 13.35
N LEU A 187 -2.85 10.74 13.83
CA LEU A 187 -1.89 10.02 12.97
C LEU A 187 -2.53 8.83 12.23
N ALA A 188 -3.46 8.12 12.87
CA ALA A 188 -4.18 7.02 12.24
C ALA A 188 -5.12 7.52 11.12
N GLU A 189 -5.77 8.67 11.31
CA GLU A 189 -6.56 9.33 10.27
C GLU A 189 -5.68 9.77 9.09
N ILE A 190 -4.57 10.43 9.38
CA ILE A 190 -3.57 10.87 8.40
C ILE A 190 -3.05 9.68 7.58
N SER A 191 -2.69 8.58 8.25
CA SER A 191 -2.21 7.36 7.58
C SER A 191 -3.24 6.77 6.62
N ARG A 192 -4.51 6.82 7.00
CA ARG A 192 -5.61 6.33 6.17
C ARG A 192 -5.85 7.22 4.96
N GLU A 193 -5.80 8.54 5.13
CA GLU A 193 -5.90 9.51 4.04
C GLU A 193 -4.74 9.34 3.03
N MET A 194 -3.50 9.22 3.52
CA MET A 194 -2.33 9.01 2.66
C MET A 194 -2.36 7.69 1.89
N GLY A 195 -2.86 6.62 2.51
CA GLY A 195 -2.93 5.29 1.90
C GLY A 195 -3.91 5.18 0.73
N GLN A 196 -4.80 6.16 0.53
CA GLN A 196 -5.73 6.20 -0.59
C GLN A 196 -5.19 6.95 -1.82
N LEU A 197 -4.11 7.71 -1.66
CA LEU A 197 -3.50 8.49 -2.73
C LEU A 197 -2.43 7.67 -3.43
N LEU A 198 -2.63 7.44 -4.72
CA LEU A 198 -1.72 6.65 -5.56
C LEU A 198 -0.85 7.51 -6.47
N GLU A 199 -1.19 8.80 -6.66
CA GLU A 199 -0.37 9.74 -7.40
C GLU A 199 0.63 10.43 -6.46
N LEU A 200 1.92 10.34 -6.79
CA LEU A 200 3.01 10.82 -5.92
C LEU A 200 2.91 12.31 -5.62
N ASP A 201 2.63 13.16 -6.62
CA ASP A 201 2.57 14.61 -6.44
C ASP A 201 1.40 15.05 -5.55
N GLU A 202 0.24 14.40 -5.69
CA GLU A 202 -0.92 14.64 -4.84
C GLU A 202 -0.64 14.19 -3.39
N LEU A 203 -0.03 13.02 -3.22
CA LEU A 203 0.38 12.49 -1.92
C LEU A 203 1.35 13.44 -1.21
N LEU A 204 2.41 13.90 -1.88
CA LEU A 204 3.40 14.82 -1.30
C LEU A 204 2.76 16.16 -0.87
N SER A 205 1.86 16.68 -1.70
CA SER A 205 1.11 17.90 -1.37
C SER A 205 0.22 17.70 -0.14
N ARG A 206 -0.39 16.52 -0.03
CA ARG A 206 -1.24 16.18 1.13
C ARG A 206 -0.42 16.01 2.40
N ILE A 207 0.73 15.34 2.33
CA ILE A 207 1.65 15.20 3.47
C ILE A 207 2.05 16.58 4.01
N ALA A 208 2.42 17.52 3.14
CA ALA A 208 2.78 18.87 3.55
C ALA A 208 1.63 19.60 4.26
N GLN A 209 0.40 19.46 3.77
CA GLN A 209 -0.78 20.02 4.42
C GLN A 209 -1.07 19.38 5.80
N LEU A 210 -0.83 18.07 5.92
CA LEU A 210 -1.08 17.34 7.17
C LEU A 210 -0.02 17.68 8.23
N ALA A 211 1.23 17.90 7.83
CA ALA A 211 2.30 18.31 8.74
C ALA A 211 1.96 19.62 9.47
N THR A 212 1.26 20.57 8.84
CA THR A 212 0.82 21.83 9.48
C THR A 212 -0.17 21.64 10.63
N ARG A 213 -0.86 20.50 10.68
CA ARG A 213 -1.78 20.17 11.79
C ARG A 213 -1.07 19.65 13.01
N LEU A 214 0.16 19.18 12.85
CA LEU A 214 0.91 18.47 13.88
C LEU A 214 1.98 19.35 14.52
N VAL A 215 2.66 20.17 13.72
CA VAL A 215 3.80 21.00 14.15
C VAL A 215 3.75 22.36 13.47
N GLU A 216 4.03 23.41 14.23
CA GLU A 216 4.19 24.75 13.68
C GLU A 216 5.57 24.92 13.03
N TYR A 217 5.60 25.33 11.77
CA TYR A 217 6.81 25.59 11.02
C TYR A 217 6.64 26.78 10.07
N ARG A 218 7.73 27.37 9.62
CA ARG A 218 7.73 28.41 8.59
C ARG A 218 7.99 27.86 7.18
N THR A 219 8.90 26.93 7.06
CA THR A 219 9.20 26.20 5.82
C THR A 219 9.14 24.72 6.08
N PHE A 220 8.56 23.97 5.15
CA PHE A 220 8.52 22.52 5.17
C PHE A 220 8.93 21.99 3.80
N GLY A 221 9.97 21.18 3.76
CA GLY A 221 10.46 20.50 2.57
C GLY A 221 10.30 19.00 2.66
N ILE A 222 9.92 18.37 1.56
CA ILE A 222 9.98 16.91 1.36
C ILE A 222 11.04 16.66 0.30
N LEU A 223 12.12 16.02 0.70
CA LEU A 223 13.19 15.62 -0.20
C LEU A 223 13.20 14.10 -0.34
N LEU A 224 13.18 13.61 -1.58
CA LEU A 224 13.28 12.19 -1.89
C LEU A 224 14.65 11.84 -2.43
N LEU A 225 15.16 10.67 -2.00
CA LEU A 225 16.44 10.17 -2.46
C LEU A 225 16.32 9.65 -3.91
N ASN A 226 17.14 10.19 -4.79
CA ASN A 226 17.41 9.64 -6.10
C ASN A 226 18.56 8.63 -5.97
N GLU A 227 18.25 7.34 -6.06
CA GLU A 227 19.22 6.26 -5.88
C GLU A 227 20.29 6.21 -6.97
N ALA A 228 19.98 6.72 -8.18
CA ALA A 228 20.92 6.72 -9.28
C ALA A 228 22.02 7.79 -9.13
N THR A 229 21.67 8.97 -8.59
CA THR A 229 22.61 10.08 -8.36
C THR A 229 23.13 10.14 -6.93
N ASN A 230 22.49 9.43 -6.00
CA ASN A 230 22.73 9.49 -4.56
C ASN A 230 22.56 10.91 -3.99
N GLU A 231 21.58 11.63 -4.51
CA GLU A 231 21.23 13.00 -4.11
C GLU A 231 19.78 13.06 -3.65
N LEU A 232 19.51 13.95 -2.69
CA LEU A 232 18.17 14.25 -2.21
C LEU A 232 17.58 15.36 -3.10
N GLU A 233 16.52 15.05 -3.80
CA GLU A 233 15.80 15.97 -4.66
C GLU A 233 14.58 16.54 -3.93
N ILE A 234 14.42 17.85 -3.95
CA ILE A 234 13.25 18.49 -3.37
C ILE A 234 12.05 18.23 -4.29
N LYS A 235 11.08 17.49 -3.79
CA LYS A 235 9.83 17.22 -4.52
C LYS A 235 8.73 18.21 -4.15
N THR A 236 8.71 18.64 -2.89
CA THR A 236 7.76 19.64 -2.40
C THR A 236 8.44 20.51 -1.38
N ALA A 237 8.35 21.83 -1.54
CA ALA A 237 8.75 22.80 -0.54
C ALA A 237 7.63 23.83 -0.37
N VAL A 238 7.18 24.02 0.88
CA VAL A 238 6.12 24.97 1.23
C VAL A 238 6.72 26.02 2.15
N LYS A 239 6.81 27.26 1.65
CA LYS A 239 7.16 28.42 2.46
C LYS A 239 5.99 29.39 2.46
N TYR A 240 5.37 29.63 3.61
CA TYR A 240 4.18 30.49 3.70
C TYR A 240 3.07 30.15 2.66
N GLY A 241 2.92 28.86 2.31
CA GLY A 241 1.94 28.40 1.32
C GLY A 241 2.37 28.52 -0.15
N SER A 242 3.62 28.93 -0.44
CA SER A 242 4.16 29.05 -1.80
C SER A 242 5.19 27.96 -2.09
N LYS A 243 5.18 27.39 -3.30
CA LYS A 243 6.24 26.46 -3.75
C LYS A 243 7.56 27.22 -3.98
N VAL A 244 8.67 26.63 -3.57
CA VAL A 244 10.03 27.20 -3.72
C VAL A 244 10.92 26.21 -4.46
N ASP A 245 11.63 26.66 -5.49
CA ASP A 245 12.67 25.89 -6.17
C ASP A 245 13.97 25.96 -5.36
N LEU A 246 14.44 24.82 -4.88
CA LEU A 246 15.68 24.69 -4.12
C LEU A 246 16.61 23.66 -4.79
N PRO A 247 17.95 23.77 -4.60
CA PRO A 247 18.92 22.84 -5.19
C PRO A 247 18.83 21.44 -4.56
N THR A 248 19.35 20.43 -5.28
CA THR A 248 19.55 19.08 -4.76
C THR A 248 20.60 19.07 -3.63
N VAL A 249 20.42 18.17 -2.66
CA VAL A 249 21.33 18.01 -1.51
C VAL A 249 22.01 16.64 -1.59
N ARG A 250 23.36 16.65 -1.54
CA ARG A 250 24.11 15.38 -1.50
C ARG A 250 23.93 14.65 -0.18
N MET A 251 23.89 13.33 -0.25
CA MET A 251 23.92 12.47 0.93
C MET A 251 25.11 12.82 1.82
N GLY A 252 24.88 13.08 3.11
CA GLY A 252 25.89 13.50 4.09
C GLY A 252 26.19 15.00 4.13
N ALA A 253 25.66 15.80 3.19
CA ALA A 253 25.86 17.25 3.17
C ALA A 253 24.77 17.99 3.95
N GLY A 254 25.14 18.94 4.79
CA GLY A 254 24.21 19.70 5.60
C GLY A 254 23.52 18.87 6.68
N LEU A 255 22.54 19.44 7.37
CA LEU A 255 21.69 18.72 8.34
C LEU A 255 20.81 17.69 7.62
N VAL A 256 20.27 18.06 6.48
CA VAL A 256 19.42 17.22 5.61
C VAL A 256 20.17 15.96 5.16
N GLY A 257 21.33 16.12 4.51
CA GLY A 257 22.13 14.98 4.04
C GLY A 257 22.69 14.12 5.18
N TYR A 258 23.03 14.75 6.31
CA TYR A 258 23.50 14.05 7.51
C TYR A 258 22.39 13.15 8.07
N SER A 259 21.17 13.68 8.26
CA SER A 259 20.01 12.91 8.71
C SER A 259 19.73 11.70 7.82
N ALA A 260 19.74 11.90 6.50
CA ALA A 260 19.53 10.83 5.54
C ALA A 260 20.60 9.73 5.63
N LEU A 261 21.88 10.12 5.76
CA LEU A 261 23.01 9.18 5.82
C LEU A 261 23.02 8.36 7.12
N HIS A 262 22.82 9.03 8.27
CA HIS A 262 22.86 8.39 9.58
C HIS A 262 21.50 7.77 9.99
N ARG A 263 20.43 8.10 9.25
CA ARG A 263 19.06 7.58 9.50
C ARG A 263 18.52 7.98 10.87
N GLU A 264 18.88 9.15 11.33
CA GLU A 264 18.46 9.70 12.61
C GLU A 264 17.90 11.12 12.44
N ALA A 265 16.94 11.47 13.28
CA ALA A 265 16.42 12.83 13.30
C ALA A 265 17.47 13.81 13.83
N VAL A 266 17.57 14.96 13.21
CA VAL A 266 18.49 16.04 13.62
C VAL A 266 17.69 17.24 14.05
N LEU A 267 17.84 17.62 15.33
CA LEU A 267 17.24 18.81 15.90
C LEU A 267 18.35 19.85 16.16
N ALA A 268 18.30 20.98 15.47
CA ALA A 268 19.19 22.11 15.63
C ALA A 268 18.44 23.30 16.25
N PRO A 269 18.48 23.50 17.60
CA PRO A 269 17.80 24.61 18.27
C PRO A 269 18.32 25.99 17.85
N ASP A 270 19.60 26.08 17.47
CA ASP A 270 20.24 27.24 16.84
C ASP A 270 21.18 26.75 15.74
N VAL A 271 20.75 26.94 14.48
CA VAL A 271 21.52 26.51 13.29
C VAL A 271 22.87 27.19 13.18
N SER A 272 23.05 28.39 13.77
CA SER A 272 24.31 29.12 13.73
C SER A 272 25.41 28.46 14.56
N LEU A 273 25.05 27.60 15.49
CA LEU A 273 25.95 26.84 16.35
C LEU A 273 26.29 25.45 15.79
N ASP A 274 25.56 24.98 14.78
CA ASP A 274 25.79 23.65 14.19
C ASP A 274 26.72 23.75 12.96
N PRO A 275 27.93 23.20 13.02
CA PRO A 275 28.90 23.30 11.92
C PRO A 275 28.48 22.56 10.64
N ARG A 276 27.47 21.72 10.71
CA ARG A 276 26.92 21.00 9.57
C ARG A 276 25.92 21.86 8.77
N TYR A 277 25.38 22.92 9.37
CA TYR A 277 24.35 23.74 8.72
C TYR A 277 24.84 24.39 7.44
N ILE A 278 24.08 24.24 6.37
CA ILE A 278 24.32 24.89 5.07
C ILE A 278 23.18 25.87 4.84
N LYS A 279 23.50 27.17 4.88
CA LYS A 279 22.50 28.23 4.70
C LYS A 279 21.99 28.25 3.25
N VAL A 280 20.74 27.86 3.07
CA VAL A 280 20.02 27.90 1.77
C VAL A 280 18.93 28.97 1.81
N VAL A 281 18.23 29.08 2.94
CA VAL A 281 17.12 30.03 3.14
C VAL A 281 17.59 31.13 4.10
N GLU A 282 17.20 32.38 3.83
CA GLU A 282 17.44 33.48 4.76
C GLU A 282 16.46 33.41 5.95
N ASP A 283 16.87 33.94 7.11
CA ASP A 283 16.10 34.02 8.33
C ASP A 283 15.77 32.70 9.06
N VAL A 284 16.45 31.59 8.74
CA VAL A 284 16.35 30.33 9.51
C VAL A 284 17.22 30.42 10.76
N ARG A 285 16.65 30.10 11.93
CA ARG A 285 17.34 30.07 13.22
C ARG A 285 17.29 28.73 13.91
N SER A 286 16.27 27.91 13.66
CA SER A 286 16.21 26.53 14.11
C SER A 286 15.71 25.61 12.99
N GLU A 287 16.15 24.35 13.01
CA GLU A 287 15.84 23.36 11.97
C GLU A 287 15.61 21.99 12.61
N LEU A 288 14.63 21.26 12.08
CA LEU A 288 14.35 19.87 12.42
C LEU A 288 14.29 19.05 11.14
N VAL A 289 15.20 18.09 11.01
CA VAL A 289 15.24 17.15 9.88
C VAL A 289 14.87 15.77 10.37
N VAL A 290 13.94 15.11 9.69
CA VAL A 290 13.46 13.77 10.06
C VAL A 290 13.55 12.84 8.86
N PRO A 291 14.29 11.71 8.94
CA PRO A 291 14.43 10.79 7.81
C PRO A 291 13.16 9.95 7.63
N MET A 292 12.80 9.73 6.38
CA MET A 292 11.76 8.80 5.96
C MET A 292 12.38 7.43 5.72
N LEU A 293 12.09 6.47 6.57
CA LEU A 293 12.72 5.16 6.57
C LEU A 293 11.72 4.04 6.24
N ILE A 294 12.18 3.11 5.39
CA ILE A 294 11.53 1.81 5.19
C ILE A 294 12.52 0.74 5.63
N LYS A 295 12.27 0.14 6.79
CA LYS A 295 13.25 -0.70 7.50
C LYS A 295 14.55 0.09 7.72
N ASP A 296 15.65 -0.33 7.09
CA ASP A 296 16.97 0.31 7.20
C ASP A 296 17.33 1.20 6.00
N ARG A 297 16.40 1.43 5.06
CA ARG A 297 16.63 2.26 3.86
C ARG A 297 15.99 3.62 4.03
N CYS A 298 16.78 4.67 3.88
CA CYS A 298 16.27 6.04 3.79
C CYS A 298 15.79 6.29 2.36
N ILE A 299 14.52 6.71 2.22
CA ILE A 299 13.94 7.09 0.92
C ILE A 299 13.84 8.59 0.73
N GLY A 300 14.07 9.37 1.81
CA GLY A 300 14.00 10.81 1.80
C GLY A 300 14.03 11.39 3.20
N VAL A 301 13.78 12.69 3.31
CA VAL A 301 13.70 13.41 4.58
C VAL A 301 12.58 14.44 4.57
N PHE A 302 12.06 14.74 5.74
CA PHE A 302 11.33 15.96 6.04
C PHE A 302 12.31 16.99 6.58
N ASP A 303 12.19 18.21 6.11
CA ASP A 303 13.01 19.35 6.50
C ASP A 303 12.10 20.50 6.96
N LEU A 304 12.17 20.84 8.23
CA LEU A 304 11.37 21.88 8.86
C LEU A 304 12.25 23.00 9.37
N GLU A 305 11.97 24.21 8.97
CA GLU A 305 12.74 25.40 9.33
C GLU A 305 11.88 26.45 10.05
N SER A 306 12.47 27.16 11.01
CA SER A 306 11.83 28.27 11.74
C SER A 306 12.78 29.46 11.90
N PRO A 307 12.25 30.72 11.88
CA PRO A 307 13.01 31.91 12.20
C PRO A 307 13.17 32.11 13.72
N GLU A 308 12.54 31.30 14.53
CA GLU A 308 12.62 31.38 15.99
C GLU A 308 13.71 30.41 16.49
N LEU A 309 14.38 30.77 17.58
CA LEU A 309 15.29 29.85 18.27
C LEU A 309 14.48 28.82 19.06
N ASP A 310 15.01 27.59 19.09
CA ASP A 310 14.42 26.47 19.87
C ASP A 310 12.94 26.24 19.56
N ALA A 311 12.56 26.46 18.28
CA ALA A 311 11.16 26.36 17.85
C ALA A 311 10.62 24.92 17.89
N PHE A 312 11.48 23.91 17.82
CA PHE A 312 11.06 22.52 17.79
C PHE A 312 11.43 21.77 19.07
N SER A 313 10.50 21.00 19.60
CA SER A 313 10.66 20.21 20.80
C SER A 313 11.00 18.74 20.51
N LYS A 314 11.41 17.97 21.54
CA LYS A 314 11.57 16.51 21.42
C LYS A 314 10.26 15.81 21.04
N ARG A 315 9.12 16.36 21.44
CA ARG A 315 7.80 15.85 21.09
C ARG A 315 7.55 16.01 19.58
N ASP A 316 7.94 17.12 18.99
CA ASP A 316 7.82 17.34 17.54
C ASP A 316 8.66 16.35 16.77
N VAL A 317 9.87 16.02 17.25
CA VAL A 317 10.70 14.95 16.69
C VAL A 317 9.97 13.61 16.69
N GLU A 318 9.35 13.24 17.83
CA GLU A 318 8.63 11.96 17.95
C GLU A 318 7.41 11.90 16.99
N ILE A 319 6.60 12.94 16.96
CA ILE A 319 5.41 13.03 16.09
C ILE A 319 5.80 12.99 14.62
N LEU A 320 6.79 13.78 14.22
CA LEU A 320 7.24 13.82 12.82
C LEU A 320 7.96 12.55 12.40
N THR A 321 8.63 11.85 13.31
CA THR A 321 9.22 10.54 13.01
C THR A 321 8.13 9.50 12.71
N LEU A 322 7.02 9.54 13.42
CA LEU A 322 5.86 8.68 13.13
C LEU A 322 5.23 9.06 11.77
N LEU A 323 5.02 10.36 11.52
CA LEU A 323 4.51 10.82 10.22
C LEU A 323 5.46 10.44 9.08
N ALA A 324 6.77 10.62 9.24
CA ALA A 324 7.79 10.28 8.25
C ALA A 324 7.79 8.77 7.93
N SER A 325 7.61 7.93 8.95
CA SER A 325 7.52 6.48 8.78
C SER A 325 6.28 6.08 7.96
N GLN A 326 5.13 6.68 8.22
CA GLN A 326 3.90 6.44 7.46
C GLN A 326 3.99 7.01 6.03
N ALA A 327 4.51 8.22 5.90
CA ALA A 327 4.75 8.85 4.61
C ALA A 327 5.71 8.02 3.74
N ALA A 328 6.77 7.46 4.33
CA ALA A 328 7.71 6.59 3.63
C ALA A 328 7.00 5.41 2.96
N VAL A 329 6.14 4.71 3.69
CA VAL A 329 5.39 3.56 3.15
C VAL A 329 4.43 4.02 2.04
N SER A 330 3.70 5.12 2.23
CA SER A 330 2.74 5.62 1.25
C SER A 330 3.43 6.10 -0.04
N ILE A 331 4.57 6.80 0.08
CA ILE A 331 5.38 7.27 -1.06
C ILE A 331 5.93 6.08 -1.86
N GLU A 332 6.46 5.07 -1.19
CA GLU A 332 6.97 3.88 -1.87
C GLU A 332 5.86 3.12 -2.59
N ASN A 333 4.69 2.99 -1.97
CA ASN A 333 3.52 2.37 -2.60
C ASN A 333 3.07 3.15 -3.84
N ALA A 334 3.01 4.48 -3.78
CA ALA A 334 2.68 5.33 -4.93
C ALA A 334 3.70 5.15 -6.07
N ARG A 335 5.01 5.16 -5.78
CA ARG A 335 6.07 4.92 -6.78
C ARG A 335 5.96 3.54 -7.44
N LEU A 336 5.75 2.49 -6.63
CA LEU A 336 5.57 1.13 -7.14
C LEU A 336 4.32 1.01 -8.01
N TYR A 337 3.24 1.69 -7.64
CA TYR A 337 2.01 1.70 -8.43
C TYR A 337 2.19 2.41 -9.79
N GLU A 338 2.87 3.57 -9.80
CA GLU A 338 3.22 4.28 -11.03
C GLU A 338 4.09 3.42 -11.96
N GLU A 339 5.11 2.74 -11.41
CA GLU A 339 5.98 1.86 -12.16
C GLU A 339 5.21 0.65 -12.72
N LEU A 340 4.35 0.03 -11.93
CA LEU A 340 3.49 -1.07 -12.36
C LEU A 340 2.58 -0.65 -13.51
N SER A 341 1.88 0.48 -13.36
CA SER A 341 0.96 1.01 -14.37
C SER A 341 1.68 1.36 -15.68
N ALA A 342 2.88 1.95 -15.60
CA ALA A 342 3.70 2.25 -16.78
C ALA A 342 4.16 0.97 -17.49
N ASN A 343 4.54 -0.08 -16.74
CA ASN A 343 4.94 -1.36 -17.28
C ASN A 343 3.74 -2.09 -17.94
N GLU A 344 2.57 -2.08 -17.30
CA GLU A 344 1.33 -2.64 -17.89
C GLU A 344 0.97 -1.95 -19.21
N ALA A 345 0.98 -0.62 -19.24
CA ALA A 345 0.69 0.13 -20.46
C ALA A 345 1.71 -0.15 -21.59
N ARG A 346 2.99 -0.35 -21.25
CA ARG A 346 4.03 -0.73 -22.20
C ARG A 346 3.79 -2.13 -22.76
N LEU A 347 3.53 -3.12 -21.89
CA LEU A 347 3.26 -4.51 -22.31
C LEU A 347 2.01 -4.59 -23.18
N GLU A 348 0.95 -3.87 -22.83
CA GLU A 348 -0.27 -3.83 -23.66
C GLU A 348 0.00 -3.28 -25.07
N LYS A 349 0.82 -2.24 -25.16
CA LYS A 349 1.23 -1.66 -26.45
C LYS A 349 2.06 -2.65 -27.29
N GLU A 350 2.96 -3.40 -26.66
CA GLU A 350 3.77 -4.43 -27.32
C GLU A 350 2.88 -5.59 -27.83
N LEU A 351 1.94 -6.06 -27.00
CA LEU A 351 0.96 -7.09 -27.38
C LEU A 351 0.07 -6.66 -28.54
N ARG A 352 -0.47 -5.45 -28.51
CA ARG A 352 -1.26 -4.89 -29.63
C ARG A 352 -0.45 -4.77 -30.92
N PHE A 353 0.84 -4.50 -30.84
CA PHE A 353 1.71 -4.50 -32.01
C PHE A 353 1.89 -5.92 -32.55
N ALA A 354 2.18 -6.91 -31.69
CA ALA A 354 2.32 -8.32 -32.08
C ALA A 354 1.04 -8.86 -32.74
N GLN A 355 -0.15 -8.52 -32.20
CA GLN A 355 -1.45 -8.87 -32.80
C GLN A 355 -1.60 -8.34 -34.23
N ARG A 356 -1.22 -7.08 -34.47
CA ARG A 356 -1.27 -6.50 -35.83
C ARG A 356 -0.33 -7.23 -36.79
N VAL A 357 0.85 -7.62 -36.31
CA VAL A 357 1.80 -8.40 -37.14
C VAL A 357 1.24 -9.78 -37.45
N GLN A 358 0.70 -10.50 -36.47
CA GLN A 358 0.08 -11.80 -36.69
C GLN A 358 -1.09 -11.71 -37.70
N ALA A 359 -2.00 -10.76 -37.48
CA ALA A 359 -3.14 -10.53 -38.37
C ALA A 359 -2.73 -10.19 -39.83
N ALA A 360 -1.58 -9.53 -40.00
CA ALA A 360 -1.05 -9.22 -41.33
C ALA A 360 -0.44 -10.44 -42.05
N LEU A 361 -0.03 -11.48 -41.28
CA LEU A 361 0.55 -12.71 -41.82
C LEU A 361 -0.50 -13.79 -42.11
N LEU A 362 -1.66 -13.73 -41.48
CA LEU A 362 -2.81 -14.57 -41.82
C LEU A 362 -3.44 -14.13 -43.15
N PRO A 363 -4.05 -15.06 -43.92
CA PRO A 363 -4.68 -14.72 -45.19
C PRO A 363 -5.87 -13.78 -44.95
N THR A 364 -5.75 -12.55 -45.42
CA THR A 364 -6.80 -11.50 -45.31
C THR A 364 -7.87 -11.59 -46.39
N GLN A 365 -7.62 -12.35 -47.46
CA GLN A 365 -8.54 -12.49 -48.59
C GLN A 365 -8.67 -13.94 -49.01
N LEU A 366 -9.91 -14.41 -49.14
CA LEU A 366 -10.20 -15.69 -49.73
C LEU A 366 -9.82 -15.70 -51.22
N PRO A 367 -9.31 -16.82 -51.78
CA PRO A 367 -8.87 -16.91 -53.17
C PRO A 367 -10.06 -16.75 -54.12
N LYS A 368 -10.15 -15.61 -54.82
CA LYS A 368 -11.22 -15.29 -55.78
C LYS A 368 -11.15 -16.08 -57.12
N LYS A 369 -10.09 -16.85 -57.36
CA LYS A 369 -9.80 -17.47 -58.69
C LYS A 369 -10.15 -18.93 -58.78
N VAL A 370 -10.68 -19.57 -57.74
CA VAL A 370 -11.04 -21.00 -57.78
C VAL A 370 -12.50 -21.13 -58.15
N ARG A 371 -12.76 -21.46 -59.43
CA ARG A 371 -14.12 -21.69 -59.92
C ARG A 371 -14.66 -23.02 -59.39
N GLY A 372 -15.95 -23.06 -59.02
CA GLY A 372 -16.60 -24.29 -58.55
C GLY A 372 -16.45 -24.56 -57.07
N VAL A 373 -15.99 -23.56 -56.30
CA VAL A 373 -15.85 -23.66 -54.86
C VAL A 373 -16.39 -22.38 -54.20
N ASP A 374 -17.23 -22.54 -53.18
CA ASP A 374 -17.64 -21.52 -52.24
C ASP A 374 -16.90 -21.76 -50.90
N LEU A 375 -16.22 -20.75 -50.42
CA LEU A 375 -15.31 -20.84 -49.27
C LEU A 375 -15.59 -19.72 -48.28
N ALA A 376 -15.68 -20.07 -47.00
CA ALA A 376 -15.84 -19.11 -45.90
C ALA A 376 -14.97 -19.51 -44.71
N VAL A 377 -14.57 -18.52 -43.94
CA VAL A 377 -13.75 -18.68 -42.72
C VAL A 377 -14.22 -17.74 -41.62
N SER A 378 -14.19 -18.24 -40.40
CA SER A 378 -14.25 -17.46 -39.18
C SER A 378 -13.03 -17.78 -38.33
N PHE A 379 -12.36 -16.73 -37.83
CA PHE A 379 -11.21 -16.84 -36.94
C PHE A 379 -11.42 -15.88 -35.80
N ALA A 380 -11.45 -16.39 -34.58
CA ALA A 380 -11.64 -15.60 -33.37
C ALA A 380 -10.64 -16.06 -32.29
N PRO A 381 -9.58 -15.30 -32.02
CA PRO A 381 -8.65 -15.63 -30.98
C PRO A 381 -9.29 -15.43 -29.60
N ALA A 382 -8.97 -16.30 -28.63
CA ALA A 382 -9.46 -16.22 -27.26
C ALA A 382 -8.80 -15.09 -26.46
N ARG A 383 -7.61 -14.66 -26.87
CA ARG A 383 -6.83 -13.56 -26.28
C ARG A 383 -6.37 -12.61 -27.38
N GLU A 384 -5.44 -11.70 -27.03
CA GLU A 384 -4.85 -10.77 -28.00
C GLU A 384 -4.15 -11.47 -29.16
N LEU A 385 -3.56 -12.65 -28.91
CA LEU A 385 -2.83 -13.46 -29.87
C LEU A 385 -3.30 -14.91 -29.79
N GLY A 386 -3.46 -15.57 -30.95
CA GLY A 386 -3.91 -16.94 -31.06
C GLY A 386 -2.84 -17.90 -31.54
N GLY A 387 -2.92 -19.18 -31.10
CA GLY A 387 -2.16 -20.33 -31.62
C GLY A 387 -2.72 -20.89 -32.92
N ASP A 388 -4.00 -20.63 -33.17
CA ASP A 388 -4.68 -21.05 -34.39
C ASP A 388 -4.16 -20.32 -35.64
N PHE A 389 -4.11 -21.04 -36.76
CA PHE A 389 -3.88 -20.45 -38.08
C PHE A 389 -4.64 -21.20 -39.15
N HIS A 390 -4.91 -20.50 -40.25
CA HIS A 390 -5.48 -21.08 -41.46
C HIS A 390 -4.78 -20.54 -42.70
N ASP A 391 -4.78 -21.31 -43.77
CA ASP A 391 -4.26 -20.84 -45.04
C ASP A 391 -5.02 -21.45 -46.23
N PHE A 392 -5.09 -20.67 -47.32
CA PHE A 392 -5.73 -21.04 -48.59
C PHE A 392 -4.74 -20.83 -49.72
N LEU A 393 -4.21 -21.91 -50.27
CA LEU A 393 -3.17 -21.83 -51.28
C LEU A 393 -3.70 -22.34 -52.62
N VAL A 394 -3.44 -21.60 -53.69
CA VAL A 394 -3.84 -21.95 -55.05
C VAL A 394 -2.59 -22.24 -55.88
N PRO A 395 -2.10 -23.49 -55.89
CA PRO A 395 -0.90 -23.83 -56.62
C PRO A 395 -1.06 -23.66 -58.14
N ASP A 396 -2.26 -23.94 -58.65
CA ASP A 396 -2.66 -23.74 -60.05
C ASP A 396 -4.18 -23.54 -60.18
N SER A 397 -4.69 -23.31 -61.38
CA SER A 397 -6.12 -22.98 -61.65
C SER A 397 -7.12 -24.10 -61.28
N ASN A 398 -6.65 -25.31 -61.02
CA ASN A 398 -7.48 -26.50 -60.77
C ASN A 398 -7.23 -27.10 -59.37
N ALA A 399 -6.49 -26.44 -58.53
CA ALA A 399 -6.19 -26.92 -57.18
C ALA A 399 -6.34 -25.85 -56.14
N LEU A 400 -6.96 -26.24 -55.04
CA LEU A 400 -7.05 -25.44 -53.82
C LEU A 400 -6.51 -26.28 -52.65
N ILE A 401 -5.71 -25.68 -51.82
CA ILE A 401 -5.29 -26.25 -50.56
C ILE A 401 -5.95 -25.49 -49.44
N VAL A 402 -6.53 -26.22 -48.50
CA VAL A 402 -7.04 -25.72 -47.25
C VAL A 402 -6.17 -26.29 -46.13
N ALA A 403 -5.60 -25.42 -45.31
CA ALA A 403 -4.83 -25.80 -44.16
C ALA A 403 -5.46 -25.11 -42.92
N VAL A 404 -5.74 -25.90 -41.89
CA VAL A 404 -6.23 -25.42 -40.60
C VAL A 404 -5.35 -26.05 -39.55
N GLY A 405 -4.72 -25.23 -38.72
CA GLY A 405 -3.80 -25.69 -37.70
C GLY A 405 -3.98 -24.95 -36.39
N ASP A 406 -3.62 -25.63 -35.33
CA ASP A 406 -3.59 -25.13 -33.96
C ASP A 406 -2.25 -25.48 -33.30
N VAL A 407 -1.71 -24.55 -32.54
CA VAL A 407 -0.44 -24.69 -31.81
C VAL A 407 -0.71 -24.78 -30.33
N SER A 408 -0.17 -25.81 -29.69
CA SER A 408 -0.27 -26.00 -28.26
C SER A 408 0.20 -24.78 -27.48
N GLY A 409 -0.51 -24.41 -26.38
CA GLY A 409 -0.19 -23.26 -25.54
C GLY A 409 -0.87 -21.99 -26.02
N LYS A 410 -0.58 -20.86 -25.34
CA LYS A 410 -1.29 -19.59 -25.56
C LYS A 410 -0.32 -18.40 -25.55
N GLY A 411 -0.77 -17.28 -26.12
CA GLY A 411 -0.05 -16.02 -26.11
C GLY A 411 1.05 -15.91 -27.17
N VAL A 412 2.04 -15.04 -26.91
CA VAL A 412 3.08 -14.68 -27.90
C VAL A 412 3.86 -15.87 -28.45
N PRO A 413 4.33 -16.84 -27.63
CA PRO A 413 5.09 -17.95 -28.17
C PRO A 413 4.27 -18.84 -29.12
N ALA A 414 3.03 -19.20 -28.75
CA ALA A 414 2.15 -20.00 -29.62
C ALA A 414 1.83 -19.27 -30.93
N ALA A 415 1.55 -17.96 -30.86
CA ALA A 415 1.30 -17.14 -32.05
C ALA A 415 2.50 -17.06 -33.00
N LEU A 416 3.73 -16.96 -32.49
CA LEU A 416 4.94 -16.99 -33.30
C LEU A 416 5.16 -18.36 -33.95
N TYR A 417 4.88 -19.42 -33.18
CA TYR A 417 4.98 -20.79 -33.71
C TYR A 417 3.93 -21.05 -34.81
N ALA A 418 2.68 -20.55 -34.64
CA ALA A 418 1.63 -20.61 -35.63
C ALA A 418 2.03 -19.94 -36.96
N VAL A 419 2.62 -18.74 -36.87
CA VAL A 419 3.16 -18.04 -38.05
C VAL A 419 4.27 -18.84 -38.71
N PHE A 420 5.18 -19.44 -37.95
CA PHE A 420 6.24 -20.27 -38.47
C PHE A 420 5.69 -21.53 -39.14
N ALA A 421 4.73 -22.22 -38.51
CA ALA A 421 4.06 -23.40 -39.09
C ALA A 421 3.32 -23.04 -40.39
N GLY A 422 2.61 -21.93 -40.44
CA GLY A 422 1.96 -21.42 -41.66
C GLY A 422 2.94 -21.16 -42.79
N GLU A 423 4.10 -20.57 -42.52
CA GLU A 423 5.14 -20.38 -43.54
C GLU A 423 5.75 -21.71 -44.03
N LEU A 424 5.85 -22.72 -43.16
CA LEU A 424 6.25 -24.07 -43.59
C LEU A 424 5.21 -24.70 -44.53
N VAL A 425 3.93 -24.54 -44.23
CA VAL A 425 2.82 -24.99 -45.12
C VAL A 425 2.96 -24.34 -46.50
N ARG A 426 3.12 -23.03 -46.57
CA ARG A 426 3.32 -22.29 -47.85
C ARG A 426 4.58 -22.76 -48.56
N GLY A 427 5.69 -22.84 -47.86
CA GLY A 427 6.99 -23.24 -48.41
C GLY A 427 6.99 -24.65 -48.96
N ARG A 428 6.27 -25.60 -48.32
CA ARG A 428 6.17 -26.99 -48.80
C ARG A 428 5.19 -27.13 -49.97
N THR A 429 4.12 -26.37 -49.98
CA THR A 429 3.16 -26.35 -51.08
C THR A 429 3.79 -25.83 -52.38
N PHE A 430 4.55 -24.73 -52.34
CA PHE A 430 5.09 -24.09 -53.55
C PHE A 430 6.50 -24.54 -53.97
N ARG A 431 7.24 -25.26 -53.11
CA ARG A 431 8.65 -25.62 -53.36
C ARG A 431 8.87 -26.54 -54.57
N ARG A 432 7.80 -27.23 -55.05
CA ARG A 432 7.89 -28.19 -56.15
C ARG A 432 7.24 -27.70 -57.44
N ARG A 433 7.32 -26.40 -57.75
CA ARG A 433 6.73 -25.79 -58.93
C ARG A 433 7.19 -26.42 -60.28
N TYR A 434 8.28 -27.21 -60.24
CA TYR A 434 8.89 -27.88 -61.46
C TYR A 434 8.75 -29.39 -61.45
N LEU A 435 8.05 -30.02 -60.50
CA LEU A 435 7.79 -31.45 -60.50
C LEU A 435 6.40 -31.76 -61.08
N PRO A 436 6.24 -32.79 -61.94
CA PRO A 436 4.98 -33.09 -62.60
C PRO A 436 3.87 -33.58 -61.65
N GLU A 437 4.22 -33.99 -60.42
CA GLU A 437 3.26 -34.48 -59.45
C GLU A 437 3.20 -33.51 -58.23
N ARG A 438 1.97 -33.19 -57.77
CA ARG A 438 1.73 -32.50 -56.55
C ARG A 438 2.14 -33.37 -55.36
N SER A 439 2.71 -32.79 -54.32
CA SER A 439 2.98 -33.51 -53.07
C SER A 439 1.68 -33.97 -52.45
N SER A 440 1.62 -35.22 -52.01
CA SER A 440 0.47 -35.70 -51.23
C SER A 440 0.39 -35.00 -49.89
N PRO A 441 -0.81 -34.79 -49.32
CA PRO A 441 -1.01 -34.23 -48.00
C PRO A 441 -0.16 -34.89 -46.91
N ALA A 442 -0.10 -36.23 -46.88
CA ALA A 442 0.71 -36.98 -45.93
C ALA A 442 2.21 -36.63 -46.01
N ASN A 443 2.75 -36.52 -47.25
CA ASN A 443 4.16 -36.13 -47.45
C ASN A 443 4.45 -34.68 -47.01
N VAL A 444 3.48 -33.77 -47.15
CA VAL A 444 3.60 -32.40 -46.65
C VAL A 444 3.70 -32.40 -45.12
N LEU A 445 2.78 -33.10 -44.44
CA LEU A 445 2.81 -33.22 -42.97
C LEU A 445 4.11 -33.85 -42.48
N MET A 446 4.57 -34.96 -43.08
CA MET A 446 5.86 -35.59 -42.72
C MET A 446 7.03 -34.63 -42.86
N SER A 447 7.06 -33.85 -43.94
CA SER A 447 8.14 -32.90 -44.18
C SER A 447 8.13 -31.72 -43.18
N ILE A 448 6.94 -31.23 -42.78
CA ILE A 448 6.79 -30.21 -41.77
C ILE A 448 7.18 -30.77 -40.40
N ASN A 449 6.70 -31.98 -40.06
CA ASN A 449 7.05 -32.65 -38.80
C ASN A 449 8.58 -32.77 -38.61
N THR A 450 9.29 -33.20 -39.65
CA THR A 450 10.76 -33.32 -39.61
C THR A 450 11.42 -31.98 -39.29
N ILE A 451 10.97 -30.87 -39.93
CA ILE A 451 11.55 -29.54 -39.71
C ILE A 451 11.26 -29.03 -38.30
N LEU A 452 10.00 -29.17 -37.84
CA LEU A 452 9.62 -28.71 -36.51
C LEU A 452 10.40 -29.47 -35.43
N HIS A 453 10.53 -30.79 -35.58
CA HIS A 453 11.31 -31.61 -34.66
C HIS A 453 12.81 -31.25 -34.66
N GLU A 454 13.42 -31.03 -35.83
CA GLU A 454 14.83 -30.63 -35.96
C GLU A 454 15.12 -29.26 -35.31
N ARG A 455 14.12 -28.38 -35.17
CA ARG A 455 14.26 -27.07 -34.53
C ARG A 455 14.27 -27.14 -32.99
N GLN A 456 13.97 -28.30 -32.39
CA GLN A 456 14.00 -28.55 -30.94
C GLN A 456 13.19 -27.53 -30.12
N LEU A 457 12.02 -27.14 -30.63
CA LEU A 457 11.06 -26.30 -29.89
C LEU A 457 10.15 -27.21 -29.06
N GLU A 458 10.74 -27.98 -28.16
CA GLU A 458 10.16 -29.13 -27.45
C GLU A 458 8.91 -28.82 -26.61
N GLU A 459 8.70 -27.55 -26.25
CA GLU A 459 7.54 -27.13 -25.46
C GLU A 459 6.27 -26.91 -26.29
N TYR A 460 6.39 -26.90 -27.63
CA TYR A 460 5.30 -26.59 -28.55
C TYR A 460 5.18 -27.63 -29.64
N TYR A 461 3.95 -28.01 -29.98
CA TYR A 461 3.60 -28.85 -31.10
C TYR A 461 2.44 -28.22 -31.88
N CYS A 462 2.25 -28.67 -33.13
CA CYS A 462 1.23 -28.13 -34.02
C CYS A 462 0.32 -29.25 -34.53
N ALA A 463 -0.97 -29.14 -34.20
CA ALA A 463 -1.99 -29.91 -34.89
C ALA A 463 -2.29 -29.23 -36.24
N LEU A 464 -2.41 -29.99 -37.33
CA LEU A 464 -2.65 -29.46 -38.68
C LEU A 464 -3.48 -30.43 -39.51
N CYS A 465 -4.59 -29.95 -40.06
CA CYS A 465 -5.30 -30.60 -41.14
C CYS A 465 -4.92 -29.93 -42.46
N TYR A 466 -4.46 -30.74 -43.42
CA TYR A 466 -4.07 -30.30 -44.76
C TYR A 466 -4.91 -31.03 -45.82
N ALA A 467 -5.74 -30.27 -46.55
CA ALA A 467 -6.64 -30.79 -47.58
C ALA A 467 -6.27 -30.26 -48.96
N LEU A 468 -6.05 -31.16 -49.90
CA LEU A 468 -5.83 -30.88 -51.31
C LEU A 468 -7.10 -31.16 -52.12
N VAL A 469 -7.74 -30.12 -52.61
CA VAL A 469 -8.90 -30.18 -53.52
C VAL A 469 -8.40 -30.13 -54.97
N ASP A 470 -8.55 -31.23 -55.72
CA ASP A 470 -8.22 -31.31 -57.13
C ASP A 470 -9.51 -31.23 -57.97
N LEU A 471 -9.81 -30.08 -58.49
CA LEU A 471 -11.02 -29.81 -59.28
C LEU A 471 -10.98 -30.49 -60.64
N LYS A 472 -9.77 -30.79 -61.21
CA LYS A 472 -9.62 -31.51 -62.48
C LYS A 472 -9.90 -32.97 -62.29
N ARG A 473 -9.36 -33.62 -61.24
CA ARG A 473 -9.61 -35.02 -60.92
C ARG A 473 -10.93 -35.22 -60.16
N ARG A 474 -11.55 -34.12 -59.69
CA ARG A 474 -12.75 -34.12 -58.85
C ARG A 474 -12.54 -35.00 -57.62
N THR A 475 -11.48 -34.72 -56.87
CA THR A 475 -11.13 -35.40 -55.64
C THR A 475 -10.67 -34.42 -54.59
N VAL A 476 -10.92 -34.76 -53.34
CA VAL A 476 -10.27 -34.13 -52.17
C VAL A 476 -9.45 -35.19 -51.46
N THR A 477 -8.19 -34.87 -51.18
CA THR A 477 -7.28 -35.71 -50.39
C THR A 477 -6.91 -34.96 -49.12
N LEU A 478 -7.06 -35.60 -47.96
CA LEU A 478 -6.81 -35.02 -46.66
C LEU A 478 -5.76 -35.83 -45.89
N ALA A 479 -4.95 -35.14 -45.10
CA ALA A 479 -4.14 -35.70 -44.03
C ALA A 479 -4.32 -34.84 -42.76
N ASN A 480 -4.31 -35.47 -41.59
CA ASN A 480 -4.56 -34.82 -40.31
C ASN A 480 -3.46 -35.19 -39.30
N SER A 481 -3.07 -34.25 -38.47
CA SER A 481 -2.08 -34.43 -37.40
C SER A 481 -2.60 -33.99 -36.02
N GLY A 482 -3.87 -34.29 -35.72
CA GLY A 482 -4.43 -34.05 -34.37
C GLY A 482 -5.43 -32.91 -34.25
N VAL A 483 -5.81 -32.25 -35.34
CA VAL A 483 -6.97 -31.31 -35.34
C VAL A 483 -8.26 -32.13 -35.26
N PRO A 484 -9.37 -31.60 -34.67
CA PRO A 484 -10.68 -32.25 -34.69
C PRO A 484 -11.03 -32.78 -36.09
N TYR A 485 -11.67 -33.95 -36.13
CA TYR A 485 -11.96 -34.61 -37.42
C TYR A 485 -12.84 -33.73 -38.31
N PRO A 486 -12.46 -33.48 -39.56
CA PRO A 486 -13.25 -32.74 -40.51
C PRO A 486 -14.63 -33.37 -40.71
N ILE A 487 -15.65 -32.54 -40.90
CA ILE A 487 -17.01 -32.99 -41.23
C ILE A 487 -17.18 -32.94 -42.72
N ARG A 488 -17.77 -34.01 -43.30
CA ARG A 488 -18.21 -34.06 -44.69
C ARG A 488 -19.72 -34.23 -44.77
N VAL A 489 -20.36 -33.39 -45.57
CA VAL A 489 -21.74 -33.62 -46.03
C VAL A 489 -21.68 -33.97 -47.51
N SER A 490 -22.16 -35.17 -47.85
CA SER A 490 -22.18 -35.66 -49.24
C SER A 490 -23.45 -36.47 -49.43
N GLU A 491 -24.13 -36.31 -50.59
CA GLU A 491 -25.38 -37.00 -50.91
C GLU A 491 -26.44 -36.90 -49.78
N GLY A 492 -26.41 -35.80 -49.03
CA GLY A 492 -27.33 -35.54 -47.90
C GLY A 492 -26.93 -36.18 -46.57
N ALA A 493 -25.91 -37.03 -46.53
CA ALA A 493 -25.38 -37.64 -45.31
C ALA A 493 -24.24 -36.78 -44.71
N CYS A 494 -24.32 -36.54 -43.40
CA CYS A 494 -23.29 -35.83 -42.63
C CYS A 494 -22.45 -36.84 -41.83
N SER A 495 -21.13 -36.82 -41.95
CA SER A 495 -20.22 -37.75 -41.26
C SER A 495 -18.90 -37.10 -40.90
N LEU A 496 -18.23 -37.59 -39.87
CA LEU A 496 -16.84 -37.26 -39.55
C LEU A 496 -15.88 -38.01 -40.49
N ILE A 497 -14.81 -37.34 -40.90
CA ILE A 497 -13.70 -37.97 -41.59
C ILE A 497 -12.69 -38.40 -40.50
N GLU A 498 -12.86 -39.64 -40.02
CA GLU A 498 -11.98 -40.20 -39.00
C GLU A 498 -10.58 -40.44 -39.56
N LEU A 499 -9.66 -39.54 -39.29
CA LEU A 499 -8.28 -39.59 -39.74
C LEU A 499 -7.36 -39.23 -38.56
N PRO A 500 -6.98 -40.22 -37.73
CA PRO A 500 -6.15 -39.97 -36.58
C PRO A 500 -4.73 -39.58 -37.01
N GLY A 501 -4.10 -38.71 -36.22
CA GLY A 501 -2.73 -38.25 -36.45
C GLY A 501 -2.09 -37.72 -35.20
N VAL A 502 -0.76 -37.73 -35.17
CA VAL A 502 0.04 -37.18 -34.05
C VAL A 502 0.43 -35.76 -34.38
N PRO A 503 0.34 -34.80 -33.43
CA PRO A 503 0.74 -33.42 -33.67
C PRO A 503 2.17 -33.31 -34.22
N LEU A 504 2.36 -32.38 -35.13
CA LEU A 504 3.65 -32.11 -35.78
C LEU A 504 4.66 -31.57 -34.77
N GLY A 505 5.88 -32.04 -34.84
CA GLY A 505 6.98 -31.69 -33.94
C GLY A 505 7.07 -32.55 -32.68
N SER A 506 6.02 -33.35 -32.34
CA SER A 506 6.02 -34.16 -31.11
C SER A 506 6.97 -35.37 -31.18
N PHE A 507 7.05 -36.06 -32.31
CA PHE A 507 7.87 -37.25 -32.43
C PHE A 507 8.63 -37.28 -33.76
N PHE A 508 9.84 -37.83 -33.71
CA PHE A 508 10.65 -38.02 -34.91
C PHE A 508 10.16 -39.22 -35.76
N GLY A 509 10.20 -39.11 -37.09
CA GLY A 509 9.96 -40.20 -38.01
C GLY A 509 8.50 -40.70 -38.10
N VAL A 510 7.54 -39.87 -37.69
CA VAL A 510 6.10 -40.18 -37.81
C VAL A 510 5.69 -40.19 -39.26
N SER A 511 4.90 -41.21 -39.67
CA SER A 511 4.16 -41.25 -40.92
C SER A 511 2.72 -40.82 -40.68
N TYR A 512 2.13 -40.15 -41.66
CA TYR A 512 0.73 -39.73 -41.64
C TYR A 512 -0.04 -40.47 -42.72
N ASP A 513 -1.28 -40.84 -42.40
CA ASP A 513 -2.20 -41.43 -43.36
C ASP A 513 -2.91 -40.30 -44.13
N GLU A 514 -3.38 -40.63 -45.34
CA GLU A 514 -4.22 -39.77 -46.14
C GLU A 514 -5.42 -40.52 -46.69
N VAL A 515 -6.53 -39.80 -46.83
CA VAL A 515 -7.76 -40.35 -47.40
C VAL A 515 -8.20 -39.50 -48.58
N THR A 516 -8.69 -40.14 -49.64
CA THR A 516 -9.18 -39.46 -50.83
C THR A 516 -10.65 -39.77 -51.07
N PHE A 517 -11.44 -38.73 -51.27
CA PHE A 517 -12.87 -38.81 -51.60
C PHE A 517 -13.13 -38.23 -52.99
N PRO A 518 -14.10 -38.78 -53.74
CA PRO A 518 -14.65 -38.09 -54.90
C PRO A 518 -15.44 -36.86 -54.47
N LEU A 519 -15.42 -35.79 -55.26
CA LEU A 519 -16.16 -34.58 -55.10
C LEU A 519 -17.43 -34.58 -55.96
N PHE A 520 -18.57 -34.34 -55.29
CA PHE A 520 -19.86 -34.11 -55.93
C PHE A 520 -20.28 -32.65 -55.75
N ILE A 521 -21.14 -32.17 -56.63
CA ILE A 521 -21.76 -30.84 -56.48
C ILE A 521 -22.58 -30.88 -55.19
N ASP A 522 -22.53 -29.78 -54.42
CA ASP A 522 -23.14 -29.60 -53.12
C ASP A 522 -22.44 -30.35 -51.96
N ASP A 523 -21.32 -31.04 -52.18
CA ASP A 523 -20.50 -31.53 -51.09
C ASP A 523 -20.01 -30.36 -50.22
N VAL A 524 -20.11 -30.51 -48.91
CA VAL A 524 -19.62 -29.53 -47.91
C VAL A 524 -18.57 -30.18 -47.03
N PHE A 525 -17.46 -29.49 -46.82
CA PHE A 525 -16.41 -29.86 -45.89
C PHE A 525 -16.27 -28.77 -44.84
N VAL A 526 -16.25 -29.17 -43.56
CA VAL A 526 -16.05 -28.25 -42.44
C VAL A 526 -14.79 -28.67 -41.67
N PHE A 527 -13.88 -27.72 -41.49
CA PHE A 527 -12.66 -27.89 -40.71
C PHE A 527 -12.74 -26.90 -39.52
N CYS A 528 -12.34 -27.33 -38.35
CA CYS A 528 -12.30 -26.44 -37.17
C CYS A 528 -11.13 -26.79 -36.27
N SER A 529 -10.73 -25.82 -35.43
CA SER A 529 -9.86 -26.06 -34.26
C SER A 529 -10.66 -26.63 -33.10
N ASP A 530 -9.98 -27.07 -32.05
CA ASP A 530 -10.58 -27.66 -30.85
C ASP A 530 -11.37 -26.65 -30.06
N GLY A 531 -11.00 -25.35 -30.06
CA GLY A 531 -11.76 -24.29 -29.38
C GLY A 531 -13.20 -24.15 -29.87
N VAL A 532 -13.58 -24.79 -31.00
CA VAL A 532 -14.99 -24.89 -31.44
C VAL A 532 -15.70 -26.03 -30.72
N THR A 533 -15.11 -27.22 -30.70
CA THR A 533 -15.71 -28.45 -30.14
C THR A 533 -15.62 -28.49 -28.62
N GLU A 534 -14.57 -27.88 -28.05
CA GLU A 534 -14.31 -27.77 -26.60
C GLU A 534 -14.81 -26.47 -26.01
N ALA A 535 -15.60 -25.67 -26.75
CA ALA A 535 -16.23 -24.47 -26.23
C ALA A 535 -17.11 -24.80 -25.02
N MET A 536 -16.80 -24.21 -23.85
CA MET A 536 -17.45 -24.54 -22.59
C MET A 536 -18.60 -23.56 -22.26
N ASN A 537 -19.70 -24.12 -21.74
CA ASN A 537 -20.76 -23.33 -21.12
C ASN A 537 -20.45 -23.00 -19.64
N ALA A 538 -21.34 -22.27 -18.97
CA ALA A 538 -21.18 -21.92 -17.55
C ALA A 538 -21.19 -23.14 -16.60
N ALA A 539 -21.69 -24.30 -17.05
CA ALA A 539 -21.70 -25.54 -16.29
C ALA A 539 -20.42 -26.39 -16.51
N GLY A 540 -19.56 -25.99 -17.45
CA GLY A 540 -18.35 -26.72 -17.82
C GLY A 540 -18.59 -27.82 -18.87
N ASP A 541 -19.76 -27.83 -19.53
CA ASP A 541 -20.02 -28.81 -20.62
C ASP A 541 -19.45 -28.28 -21.93
N GLU A 542 -18.84 -29.15 -22.70
CA GLU A 542 -18.30 -28.84 -24.03
C GLU A 542 -19.39 -28.81 -25.11
N PHE A 543 -19.15 -28.07 -26.19
CA PHE A 543 -20.05 -27.99 -27.33
C PHE A 543 -20.12 -29.32 -28.07
N THR A 544 -19.02 -30.01 -28.22
CA THR A 544 -18.80 -31.35 -28.81
C THR A 544 -18.97 -31.45 -30.34
N SER A 545 -18.29 -32.44 -30.95
CA SER A 545 -18.38 -32.73 -32.37
C SER A 545 -19.79 -33.16 -32.81
N ASP A 546 -20.56 -33.81 -31.95
CA ASP A 546 -21.94 -34.24 -32.24
C ASP A 546 -22.89 -33.07 -32.45
N ARG A 547 -22.78 -32.03 -31.60
CA ARG A 547 -23.55 -30.78 -31.77
C ARG A 547 -23.13 -30.05 -33.03
N LEU A 548 -21.82 -29.98 -33.29
CA LEU A 548 -21.30 -29.38 -34.51
C LEU A 548 -21.85 -30.07 -35.75
N MET A 549 -21.84 -31.40 -35.80
CA MET A 549 -22.43 -32.20 -36.91
C MET A 549 -23.93 -31.89 -37.08
N ALA A 550 -24.68 -31.81 -35.98
CA ALA A 550 -26.11 -31.48 -36.04
C ALA A 550 -26.37 -30.11 -36.67
N VAL A 551 -25.57 -29.10 -36.31
CA VAL A 551 -25.65 -27.73 -36.87
C VAL A 551 -25.31 -27.76 -38.38
N VAL A 552 -24.25 -28.45 -38.77
CA VAL A 552 -23.81 -28.55 -40.16
C VAL A 552 -24.85 -29.29 -41.01
N ALA A 553 -25.38 -30.40 -40.51
CA ALA A 553 -26.43 -31.17 -41.20
C ALA A 553 -27.70 -30.33 -41.42
N ALA A 554 -28.09 -29.52 -40.45
CA ALA A 554 -29.26 -28.64 -40.58
C ALA A 554 -29.04 -27.44 -41.54
N ALA A 555 -27.77 -27.07 -41.78
CA ALA A 555 -27.36 -25.94 -42.61
C ALA A 555 -26.81 -26.36 -44.00
N LYS A 556 -26.84 -27.64 -44.37
CA LYS A 556 -26.15 -28.22 -45.52
C LYS A 556 -26.48 -27.55 -46.86
N ASP A 557 -27.69 -27.01 -47.02
CA ASP A 557 -28.16 -26.40 -48.28
C ASP A 557 -27.84 -24.89 -48.39
N LEU A 558 -27.23 -24.33 -47.33
CA LEU A 558 -26.86 -22.92 -47.28
C LEU A 558 -25.49 -22.66 -47.95
N SER A 559 -25.16 -21.40 -48.19
CA SER A 559 -23.83 -20.98 -48.63
C SER A 559 -22.77 -21.23 -47.53
N ALA A 560 -21.49 -21.33 -47.94
CA ALA A 560 -20.40 -21.51 -46.97
C ALA A 560 -20.40 -20.43 -45.87
N ALA A 561 -20.66 -19.16 -46.21
CA ALA A 561 -20.72 -18.07 -45.25
C ALA A 561 -21.88 -18.19 -44.25
N GLU A 562 -23.06 -18.63 -44.70
CA GLU A 562 -24.20 -18.87 -43.82
C GLU A 562 -23.97 -20.07 -42.89
N ILE A 563 -23.30 -21.15 -43.38
CA ILE A 563 -22.93 -22.32 -42.56
C ILE A 563 -21.98 -21.85 -41.44
N VAL A 564 -20.92 -21.08 -41.76
CA VAL A 564 -20.01 -20.49 -40.74
C VAL A 564 -20.79 -19.69 -39.71
N SER A 565 -21.68 -18.80 -40.16
CA SER A 565 -22.49 -17.95 -39.25
C SER A 565 -23.40 -18.78 -38.32
N ARG A 566 -23.94 -19.91 -38.82
CA ARG A 566 -24.75 -20.83 -38.01
C ARG A 566 -23.92 -21.55 -36.96
N ILE A 567 -22.71 -21.99 -37.32
CA ILE A 567 -21.79 -22.65 -36.37
C ILE A 567 -21.38 -21.66 -35.29
N VAL A 568 -20.93 -20.45 -35.67
CA VAL A 568 -20.54 -19.39 -34.69
C VAL A 568 -21.70 -19.07 -33.76
N GLY A 569 -22.92 -18.85 -34.30
CA GLY A 569 -24.09 -18.55 -33.48
C GLY A 569 -24.45 -19.68 -32.49
N ALA A 570 -24.33 -20.94 -32.90
CA ALA A 570 -24.60 -22.10 -32.05
C ALA A 570 -23.54 -22.26 -30.94
N VAL A 571 -22.27 -21.99 -31.22
CA VAL A 571 -21.20 -21.98 -30.23
C VAL A 571 -21.39 -20.83 -29.21
N GLU A 572 -21.73 -19.63 -29.68
CA GLU A 572 -22.00 -18.48 -28.80
C GLU A 572 -23.24 -18.72 -27.92
N GLU A 573 -24.32 -19.27 -28.47
CA GLU A 573 -25.50 -19.65 -27.70
C GLU A 573 -25.16 -20.71 -26.64
N HIS A 574 -24.34 -21.69 -26.97
CA HIS A 574 -23.89 -22.71 -26.02
C HIS A 574 -23.06 -22.12 -24.88
N ARG A 575 -22.16 -21.19 -25.20
CA ARG A 575 -21.32 -20.48 -24.21
C ARG A 575 -22.13 -19.59 -23.28
N ALA A 576 -23.27 -19.08 -23.72
CA ALA A 576 -24.19 -18.26 -22.92
C ALA A 576 -23.48 -17.10 -22.17
N GLY A 577 -22.50 -16.45 -22.80
CA GLY A 577 -21.74 -15.35 -22.23
C GLY A 577 -20.46 -15.76 -21.47
N SER A 578 -20.14 -17.06 -21.37
CA SER A 578 -18.84 -17.50 -20.86
C SER A 578 -17.71 -17.04 -21.80
N PRO A 579 -16.55 -16.58 -21.27
CA PRO A 579 -15.42 -16.18 -22.11
C PRO A 579 -14.87 -17.37 -22.91
N PRO A 580 -14.26 -17.13 -24.10
CA PRO A 580 -13.63 -18.19 -24.86
C PRO A 580 -12.49 -18.81 -24.07
N ASN A 581 -12.46 -20.15 -24.02
CA ASN A 581 -11.41 -20.93 -23.39
C ASN A 581 -10.21 -21.17 -24.34
N ASP A 582 -10.47 -21.22 -25.66
CA ASP A 582 -9.44 -21.34 -26.69
C ASP A 582 -9.78 -20.60 -27.97
N ASP A 583 -8.79 -20.49 -28.88
CA ASP A 583 -8.95 -19.89 -30.20
C ASP A 583 -9.95 -20.69 -31.01
N SER A 584 -10.74 -20.04 -31.84
CA SER A 584 -11.79 -20.67 -32.64
C SER A 584 -11.58 -20.38 -34.12
N THR A 585 -11.23 -21.39 -34.87
CA THR A 585 -11.11 -21.35 -36.32
C THR A 585 -12.13 -22.28 -36.96
N ILE A 586 -12.91 -21.77 -37.89
CA ILE A 586 -13.91 -22.54 -38.66
C ILE A 586 -13.70 -22.23 -40.14
N VAL A 587 -13.48 -23.25 -40.94
CA VAL A 587 -13.38 -23.14 -42.38
C VAL A 587 -14.44 -24.04 -43.03
N VAL A 588 -15.26 -23.47 -43.91
CA VAL A 588 -16.28 -24.19 -44.68
C VAL A 588 -15.95 -24.08 -46.15
N LEU A 589 -15.88 -25.24 -46.78
CA LEU A 589 -15.68 -25.44 -48.23
C LEU A 589 -16.92 -26.10 -48.81
N ARG A 590 -17.60 -25.47 -49.77
CA ARG A 590 -18.71 -26.06 -50.54
C ARG A 590 -18.35 -26.17 -52.01
N ILE A 591 -18.67 -27.29 -52.63
CA ILE A 591 -18.46 -27.55 -54.07
C ILE A 591 -19.69 -27.06 -54.85
N THR A 592 -19.48 -26.12 -55.77
CA THR A 592 -20.57 -25.45 -56.50
C THR A 592 -20.62 -25.77 -57.97
N ALA A 593 -19.56 -26.38 -58.57
CA ALA A 593 -19.53 -26.77 -59.99
C ALA A 593 -18.62 -28.00 -60.24
#